data_e6fb079425789067abdc43108f56ec55
#
_entry.id   e6fb079425789067abdc43108f56ec55
#
_cell.length_a   1.000
_cell.length_b   1.000
_cell.length_c   1.000
_cell.angle_alpha   90.00
_cell.angle_beta   90.00
_cell.angle_gamma   90.00
#
_symmetry.space_group_name_H-M   'P 1'
#
loop_
_entity.id
_entity.type
_entity.pdbx_description
1 polymer ?
#
loop_
_entity_poly.entity_id
_entity_poly.type
_entity_poly.pdbx_seq_one_letter_code
_entity_poly.pdbx_strand_id
1 'polypeptide(L)'
;KEQGYWTSLDTVAATAKTYSQLKEWISKNKLSISVIGLDIEPHYARMLQLQSQWTKMLPDLFWRLFEEKKYAQLEADLRALVNLIRADGFAVETYNFPFVVDEKISHSRLFSRLLGTPPLNADREVLMLYSSFFPKQGEAILWSYAQQATSVGLGSTGGGVEVDGEH
;
A
#
# COMPACT_ATOMS: atom_id res chain seq x y z
N LYS A 1 12.79 1.03 -13.23
CA LYS A 1 11.37 1.13 -13.67
C LYS A 1 10.35 0.98 -12.52
N GLU A 2 10.78 0.55 -11.32
CA GLU A 2 9.87 0.15 -10.23
C GLU A 2 9.75 1.17 -9.08
N GLN A 3 10.53 2.24 -9.09
CA GLN A 3 10.46 3.26 -8.04
C GLN A 3 9.19 4.10 -8.19
N GLY A 4 8.30 4.00 -7.20
CA GLY A 4 7.07 4.79 -7.12
C GLY A 4 5.81 4.09 -7.66
N TYR A 5 5.87 2.78 -7.96
CA TYR A 5 4.69 1.99 -8.29
C TYR A 5 3.88 1.72 -7.02
N TRP A 6 4.52 1.17 -5.99
CA TRP A 6 3.89 1.01 -4.68
C TRP A 6 4.11 2.24 -3.80
N THR A 7 3.09 2.61 -3.08
CA THR A 7 3.11 3.77 -2.18
C THR A 7 3.47 3.32 -0.77
N SER A 8 4.60 3.79 -0.30
CA SER A 8 5.07 3.55 1.07
C SER A 8 5.84 4.76 1.58
N LEU A 9 6.24 4.74 2.84
CA LEU A 9 7.11 5.76 3.40
C LEU A 9 8.47 5.83 2.68
N ASP A 10 8.96 4.71 2.15
CA ASP A 10 10.24 4.66 1.44
C ASP A 10 10.14 5.23 -0.01
N THR A 11 8.92 5.36 -0.56
CA THR A 11 8.68 5.74 -1.97
C THR A 11 7.86 7.01 -2.15
N VAL A 12 7.48 7.72 -1.08
CA VAL A 12 6.57 8.86 -1.13
C VAL A 12 6.96 9.93 -2.16
N ALA A 13 8.24 10.28 -2.25
CA ALA A 13 8.72 11.26 -3.23
C ALA A 13 8.56 10.77 -4.68
N ALA A 14 8.82 9.48 -4.92
CA ALA A 14 8.62 8.88 -6.23
C ALA A 14 7.13 8.80 -6.59
N THR A 15 6.28 8.45 -5.64
CA THR A 15 4.81 8.41 -5.82
C THR A 15 4.27 9.81 -6.14
N ALA A 16 4.74 10.86 -5.45
CA ALA A 16 4.34 12.23 -5.75
C ALA A 16 4.73 12.66 -7.17
N LYS A 17 5.92 12.26 -7.63
CA LYS A 17 6.36 12.50 -9.01
C LYS A 17 5.48 11.74 -10.02
N THR A 18 5.19 10.48 -9.75
CA THR A 18 4.32 9.65 -10.60
C THR A 18 2.91 10.25 -10.68
N TYR A 19 2.37 10.73 -9.55
CA TYR A 19 1.09 11.42 -9.53
C TYR A 19 1.10 12.68 -10.41
N SER A 20 2.14 13.50 -10.32
CA SER A 20 2.24 14.71 -11.16
C SER A 20 2.24 14.38 -12.66
N GLN A 21 2.96 13.33 -13.06
CA GLN A 21 2.98 12.84 -14.44
C GLN A 21 1.62 12.28 -14.88
N LEU A 22 0.95 11.52 -14.01
CA LEU A 22 -0.39 10.99 -14.25
C LEU A 22 -1.42 12.13 -14.44
N LYS A 23 -1.38 13.14 -13.58
CA LYS A 23 -2.26 14.30 -13.67
C LYS A 23 -2.08 15.05 -15.01
N GLU A 24 -0.83 15.28 -15.42
CA GLU A 24 -0.53 15.88 -16.72
C GLU A 24 -1.06 15.03 -17.88
N TRP A 25 -0.87 13.71 -17.81
CA TRP A 25 -1.35 12.77 -18.82
C TRP A 25 -2.89 12.74 -18.90
N ILE A 26 -3.59 12.72 -17.76
CA ILE A 26 -5.06 12.81 -17.68
C ILE A 26 -5.54 14.09 -18.37
N SER A 27 -4.94 15.24 -18.02
CA SER A 27 -5.31 16.54 -18.58
C SER A 27 -5.06 16.59 -20.08
N LYS A 28 -3.89 16.15 -20.54
CA LYS A 28 -3.50 16.15 -21.96
C LYS A 28 -4.44 15.29 -22.81
N ASN A 29 -4.87 14.16 -22.28
CA ASN A 29 -5.75 13.23 -22.99
C ASN A 29 -7.25 13.46 -22.71
N LYS A 30 -7.59 14.51 -21.93
CA LYS A 30 -8.98 14.89 -21.60
C LYS A 30 -9.76 13.71 -20.99
N LEU A 31 -9.12 12.92 -20.13
CA LEU A 31 -9.75 11.77 -19.51
C LEU A 31 -10.67 12.20 -18.37
N SER A 32 -11.85 11.58 -18.28
CA SER A 32 -12.78 11.77 -17.18
C SER A 32 -12.48 10.73 -16.09
N ILE A 33 -11.61 11.08 -15.17
CA ILE A 33 -11.25 10.25 -14.01
C ILE A 33 -11.69 10.98 -12.75
N SER A 34 -12.32 10.27 -11.83
CA SER A 34 -12.80 10.84 -10.56
C SER A 34 -12.07 10.32 -9.34
N VAL A 35 -11.30 9.25 -9.47
CA VAL A 35 -10.64 8.57 -8.35
C VAL A 35 -9.20 8.24 -8.70
N ILE A 36 -8.29 8.48 -7.77
CA ILE A 36 -6.90 8.03 -7.83
C ILE A 36 -6.68 6.95 -6.78
N GLY A 37 -6.24 5.78 -7.21
CA GLY A 37 -5.88 4.66 -6.34
C GLY A 37 -4.42 4.75 -5.89
N LEU A 38 -4.18 4.59 -4.59
CA LEU A 38 -2.85 4.47 -4.00
C LEU A 38 -2.68 3.04 -3.46
N ASP A 39 -1.78 2.31 -4.06
CA ASP A 39 -1.44 0.95 -3.65
C ASP A 39 -0.42 1.02 -2.51
N ILE A 40 -0.89 0.75 -1.28
CA ILE A 40 -0.12 0.92 -0.04
C ILE A 40 0.57 -0.39 0.30
N GLU A 41 1.72 -0.58 -0.29
CA GLU A 41 2.54 -1.77 -0.11
C GLU A 41 3.98 -1.45 0.28
N PRO A 42 4.65 -2.33 1.03
CA PRO A 42 6.08 -2.22 1.24
C PRO A 42 6.83 -2.26 -0.08
N HIS A 43 7.96 -1.55 -0.16
CA HIS A 43 8.80 -1.63 -1.36
C HIS A 43 9.14 -3.09 -1.71
N TYR A 44 9.01 -3.47 -2.99
CA TYR A 44 9.16 -4.84 -3.49
C TYR A 44 10.42 -5.55 -2.99
N ALA A 45 11.57 -4.88 -3.04
CA ALA A 45 12.82 -5.45 -2.53
C ALA A 45 12.73 -5.83 -1.05
N ARG A 46 11.97 -5.07 -0.25
CA ARG A 46 11.71 -5.38 1.16
C ARG A 46 10.83 -6.61 1.32
N MET A 47 9.80 -6.75 0.51
CA MET A 47 8.94 -7.94 0.53
C MET A 47 9.72 -9.20 0.19
N LEU A 48 10.59 -9.17 -0.82
CA LEU A 48 11.47 -10.28 -1.15
C LEU A 48 12.45 -10.62 -0.02
N GLN A 49 13.02 -9.61 0.63
CA GLN A 49 13.91 -9.80 1.77
C GLN A 49 13.17 -10.40 2.98
N LEU A 50 11.95 -9.95 3.27
CA LEU A 50 11.11 -10.51 4.32
C LEU A 50 10.78 -11.98 4.08
N GLN A 51 10.50 -12.36 2.83
CA GLN A 51 10.21 -13.75 2.47
C GLN A 51 11.43 -14.66 2.53
N SER A 52 12.60 -14.17 2.10
CA SER A 52 13.80 -15.01 1.93
C SER A 52 14.82 -14.89 3.07
N GLN A 53 14.89 -13.75 3.76
CA GLN A 53 15.95 -13.44 4.73
C GLN A 53 15.43 -12.63 5.94
N TRP A 54 14.23 -12.92 6.41
CA TRP A 54 13.58 -12.15 7.50
C TRP A 54 14.45 -12.00 8.75
N THR A 55 15.25 -13.02 9.10
CA THR A 55 16.14 -12.99 10.26
C THR A 55 17.25 -11.95 10.13
N LYS A 56 17.73 -11.70 8.90
CA LYS A 56 18.74 -10.68 8.64
C LYS A 56 18.18 -9.27 8.67
N MET A 57 16.87 -9.12 8.52
CA MET A 57 16.20 -7.83 8.57
C MET A 57 15.81 -7.41 10.00
N LEU A 58 15.84 -8.32 10.97
CA LEU A 58 15.45 -8.01 12.35
C LEU A 58 16.12 -6.75 12.91
N PRO A 59 17.45 -6.53 12.72
CA PRO A 59 18.08 -5.31 13.20
C PRO A 59 17.53 -4.03 12.53
N ASP A 60 17.34 -4.04 11.22
CA ASP A 60 16.78 -2.90 10.46
C ASP A 60 15.34 -2.62 10.88
N LEU A 61 14.53 -3.66 10.99
CA LEU A 61 13.15 -3.56 11.47
C LEU A 61 13.09 -3.00 12.89
N PHE A 62 13.99 -3.47 13.79
CA PHE A 62 14.07 -3.00 15.14
C PHE A 62 14.44 -1.50 15.20
N TRP A 63 15.44 -1.05 14.43
CA TRP A 63 15.83 0.35 14.40
C TRP A 63 14.73 1.27 13.88
N ARG A 64 13.90 0.81 12.93
CA ARG A 64 12.76 1.58 12.43
C ARG A 64 11.73 1.93 13.51
N LEU A 65 11.59 1.11 14.53
CA LEU A 65 10.70 1.41 15.66
C LEU A 65 11.13 2.65 16.45
N PHE A 66 12.42 3.00 16.40
CA PHE A 66 13.00 4.14 17.10
C PHE A 66 13.19 5.38 16.23
N GLU A 67 13.04 5.27 14.90
CA GLU A 67 13.11 6.42 13.98
C GLU A 67 11.81 7.25 13.94
N GLU A 68 11.29 7.59 15.10
CA GLU A 68 9.97 8.22 15.23
C GLU A 68 9.83 9.53 14.44
N LYS A 69 10.84 10.39 14.48
CA LYS A 69 10.82 11.69 13.76
C LYS A 69 10.79 11.50 12.26
N LYS A 70 11.60 10.58 11.75
CA LYS A 70 11.65 10.27 10.32
C LYS A 70 10.32 9.68 9.85
N TYR A 71 9.78 8.74 10.62
CA TYR A 71 8.47 8.15 10.33
C TYR A 71 7.37 9.22 10.28
N ALA A 72 7.33 10.11 11.28
CA ALA A 72 6.33 11.17 11.35
C ALA A 72 6.43 12.15 10.18
N GLN A 73 7.65 12.49 9.74
CA GLN A 73 7.84 13.35 8.58
C GLN A 73 7.34 12.68 7.30
N LEU A 74 7.73 11.43 7.05
CA LEU A 74 7.31 10.69 5.86
C LEU A 74 5.80 10.43 5.84
N GLU A 75 5.20 10.20 7.00
CA GLU A 75 3.74 10.10 7.13
C GLU A 75 3.07 11.45 6.80
N ALA A 76 3.64 12.56 7.23
CA ALA A 76 3.15 13.89 6.90
C ALA A 76 3.24 14.18 5.39
N ASP A 77 4.35 13.79 4.75
CA ASP A 77 4.55 13.95 3.31
C ASP A 77 3.52 13.13 2.51
N LEU A 78 3.22 11.91 2.96
CA LEU A 78 2.22 11.05 2.33
C LEU A 78 0.79 11.61 2.50
N ARG A 79 0.48 12.15 3.67
CA ARG A 79 -0.79 12.87 3.90
C ARG A 79 -0.88 14.13 3.05
N ALA A 80 0.23 14.85 2.86
CA ALA A 80 0.26 16.02 1.98
C ALA A 80 -0.04 15.64 0.53
N LEU A 81 0.48 14.49 0.06
CA LEU A 81 0.15 13.94 -1.26
C LEU A 81 -1.35 13.64 -1.39
N VAL A 82 -1.96 12.98 -0.40
CA VAL A 82 -3.42 12.71 -0.40
C VAL A 82 -4.21 14.01 -0.49
N ASN A 83 -3.82 15.02 0.30
CA ASN A 83 -4.48 16.32 0.28
C ASN A 83 -4.32 17.05 -1.07
N LEU A 84 -3.15 16.92 -1.70
CA LEU A 84 -2.90 17.46 -3.04
C LEU A 84 -3.81 16.81 -4.08
N ILE A 85 -3.94 15.48 -4.06
CA ILE A 85 -4.81 14.73 -4.98
C ILE A 85 -6.26 15.20 -4.82
N ARG A 86 -6.72 15.39 -3.58
CA ARG A 86 -8.08 15.91 -3.30
C ARG A 86 -8.25 17.37 -3.76
N ALA A 87 -7.26 18.23 -3.55
CA ALA A 87 -7.29 19.61 -4.01
C ALA A 87 -7.35 19.71 -5.54
N ASP A 88 -6.83 18.72 -6.25
CA ASP A 88 -6.92 18.60 -7.70
C ASP A 88 -8.29 18.06 -8.18
N GLY A 89 -9.20 17.75 -7.26
CA GLY A 89 -10.59 17.34 -7.55
C GLY A 89 -10.80 15.83 -7.66
N PHE A 90 -9.81 15.01 -7.29
CA PHE A 90 -9.95 13.55 -7.29
C PHE A 90 -10.29 13.03 -5.89
N ALA A 91 -11.13 12.00 -5.82
CA ALA A 91 -11.24 11.17 -4.63
C ALA A 91 -10.02 10.25 -4.53
N VAL A 92 -9.66 9.88 -3.30
CA VAL A 92 -8.52 8.98 -3.03
C VAL A 92 -9.02 7.63 -2.56
N GLU A 93 -8.59 6.57 -3.21
CA GLU A 93 -8.80 5.19 -2.80
C GLU A 93 -7.46 4.58 -2.40
N THR A 94 -7.41 3.83 -1.30
CA THR A 94 -6.20 3.13 -0.86
C THR A 94 -6.43 1.64 -0.89
N TYR A 95 -5.41 0.92 -1.34
CA TYR A 95 -5.35 -0.53 -1.31
C TYR A 95 -4.37 -0.94 -0.23
N ASN A 96 -4.85 -1.69 0.77
CA ASN A 96 -4.08 -2.02 1.97
C ASN A 96 -4.06 -3.51 2.24
N PHE A 97 -2.99 -3.97 2.88
CA PHE A 97 -2.96 -5.32 3.45
C PHE A 97 -3.98 -5.47 4.59
N PRO A 98 -4.55 -6.68 4.80
CA PRO A 98 -5.60 -6.89 5.79
C PRO A 98 -5.19 -6.59 7.24
N PHE A 99 -3.91 -6.73 7.61
CA PHE A 99 -3.44 -6.44 8.98
C PHE A 99 -3.59 -4.97 9.42
N VAL A 100 -3.90 -4.05 8.51
CA VAL A 100 -4.27 -2.68 8.88
C VAL A 100 -5.51 -2.65 9.79
N VAL A 101 -6.38 -3.66 9.69
CA VAL A 101 -7.56 -3.82 10.55
C VAL A 101 -7.13 -4.11 11.99
N ASP A 102 -6.17 -5.02 12.18
CA ASP A 102 -5.66 -5.36 13.52
C ASP A 102 -5.01 -4.14 14.18
N GLU A 103 -4.28 -3.33 13.41
CA GLU A 103 -3.70 -2.09 13.92
C GLU A 103 -4.77 -1.05 14.34
N LYS A 104 -5.85 -0.94 13.59
CA LYS A 104 -6.97 -0.07 13.94
C LYS A 104 -7.66 -0.51 15.23
N ILE A 105 -7.89 -1.82 15.38
CA ILE A 105 -8.55 -2.39 16.56
C ILE A 105 -7.65 -2.27 17.79
N SER A 106 -6.37 -2.60 17.66
CA SER A 106 -5.40 -2.58 18.77
C SER A 106 -4.83 -1.20 19.08
N HIS A 107 -5.16 -0.19 18.28
CA HIS A 107 -4.51 1.14 18.30
C HIS A 107 -2.97 1.06 18.19
N SER A 108 -2.47 0.01 17.57
CA SER A 108 -1.06 -0.20 17.29
C SER A 108 -0.64 0.50 16.00
N ARG A 109 0.66 0.71 15.83
CA ARG A 109 1.29 1.14 14.58
C ARG A 109 2.53 0.30 14.27
N LEU A 110 2.60 -0.89 14.85
CA LEU A 110 3.78 -1.73 14.76
C LEU A 110 4.06 -2.16 13.31
N PHE A 111 3.09 -2.76 12.66
CA PHE A 111 3.23 -3.24 11.28
C PHE A 111 3.42 -2.08 10.30
N SER A 112 2.65 -1.01 10.45
CA SER A 112 2.78 0.20 9.64
C SER A 112 4.18 0.78 9.71
N ARG A 113 4.80 0.82 10.89
CA ARG A 113 6.18 1.29 11.06
C ARG A 113 7.20 0.31 10.47
N LEU A 114 7.06 -0.97 10.76
CA LEU A 114 7.96 -1.99 10.25
C LEU A 114 7.96 -2.07 8.72
N LEU A 115 6.77 -2.01 8.13
CA LEU A 115 6.58 -2.17 6.69
C LEU A 115 6.65 -0.86 5.91
N GLY A 116 6.55 0.28 6.59
CA GLY A 116 6.50 1.58 5.95
C GLY A 116 5.18 1.86 5.23
N THR A 117 4.07 1.31 5.73
CA THR A 117 2.73 1.39 5.14
C THR A 117 1.75 2.05 6.12
N PRO A 118 1.85 3.38 6.36
CA PRO A 118 1.01 4.05 7.33
C PRO A 118 -0.44 4.07 6.88
N PRO A 119 -1.39 4.00 7.82
CA PRO A 119 -2.80 4.18 7.49
C PRO A 119 -3.05 5.61 7.00
N LEU A 120 -3.73 5.73 5.87
CA LEU A 120 -4.11 7.00 5.28
C LEU A 120 -5.60 7.24 5.48
N ASN A 121 -5.97 8.50 5.67
CA ASN A 121 -7.36 8.91 5.65
C ASN A 121 -7.81 9.08 4.18
N ALA A 122 -8.14 7.98 3.52
CA ALA A 122 -8.65 7.95 2.16
C ALA A 122 -10.18 8.07 2.14
N ASP A 123 -10.76 8.39 0.96
CA ASP A 123 -12.20 8.45 0.77
C ASP A 123 -12.80 7.04 0.68
N ARG A 124 -12.00 6.08 0.23
CA ARG A 124 -12.30 4.65 0.24
C ARG A 124 -11.06 3.84 0.59
N GLU A 125 -11.24 2.83 1.42
CA GLU A 125 -10.21 1.84 1.73
C GLU A 125 -10.64 0.48 1.18
N VAL A 126 -9.74 -0.16 0.43
CA VAL A 126 -9.91 -1.50 -0.13
C VAL A 126 -8.91 -2.42 0.57
N LEU A 127 -9.39 -3.48 1.22
CA LEU A 127 -8.51 -4.51 1.74
C LEU A 127 -8.16 -5.52 0.64
N MET A 128 -6.87 -5.75 0.43
CA MET A 128 -6.37 -6.74 -0.52
C MET A 128 -6.41 -8.12 0.11
N LEU A 129 -7.47 -8.86 -0.15
CA LEU A 129 -7.71 -10.20 0.38
C LEU A 129 -7.29 -11.26 -0.66
N TYR A 130 -5.98 -11.38 -0.86
CA TYR A 130 -5.44 -12.34 -1.83
C TYR A 130 -5.15 -13.68 -1.15
N SER A 131 -5.76 -14.76 -1.66
CA SER A 131 -5.64 -16.12 -1.12
C SER A 131 -4.19 -16.62 -1.06
N SER A 132 -3.33 -16.13 -1.93
CA SER A 132 -1.90 -16.43 -1.96
C SER A 132 -1.11 -15.93 -0.75
N PHE A 133 -1.62 -14.96 0.01
CA PHE A 133 -0.93 -14.49 1.22
C PHE A 133 -0.95 -15.53 2.35
N PHE A 134 -1.96 -16.39 2.38
CA PHE A 134 -2.19 -17.36 3.45
C PHE A 134 -2.54 -18.74 2.90
N PRO A 135 -1.61 -19.47 2.28
CA PRO A 135 -1.92 -20.68 1.49
C PRO A 135 -2.63 -21.80 2.23
N LYS A 136 -2.41 -21.91 3.55
CA LYS A 136 -2.99 -23.03 4.35
C LYS A 136 -4.28 -22.69 5.07
N GLN A 137 -4.45 -21.44 5.50
CA GLN A 137 -5.60 -20.96 6.29
C GLN A 137 -6.33 -19.81 5.58
N GLY A 138 -6.01 -19.57 4.31
CA GLY A 138 -6.35 -18.36 3.59
C GLY A 138 -7.82 -18.00 3.64
N GLU A 139 -8.71 -18.95 3.38
CA GLU A 139 -10.15 -18.66 3.35
C GLU A 139 -10.69 -18.18 4.70
N ALA A 140 -10.33 -18.83 5.80
CA ALA A 140 -10.79 -18.44 7.13
C ALA A 140 -10.25 -17.07 7.56
N ILE A 141 -8.97 -16.80 7.27
CA ILE A 141 -8.34 -15.51 7.56
C ILE A 141 -8.97 -14.40 6.72
N LEU A 142 -9.10 -14.63 5.40
CA LEU A 142 -9.73 -13.67 4.50
C LEU A 142 -11.17 -13.38 4.91
N TRP A 143 -11.92 -14.40 5.31
CA TRP A 143 -13.28 -14.23 5.79
C TRP A 143 -13.36 -13.34 7.05
N SER A 144 -12.45 -13.52 8.01
CA SER A 144 -12.42 -12.72 9.24
C SER A 144 -12.16 -11.24 8.97
N TYR A 145 -11.27 -10.92 8.03
CA TYR A 145 -11.00 -9.53 7.65
C TYR A 145 -12.11 -8.93 6.77
N ALA A 146 -12.71 -9.74 5.89
CA ALA A 146 -13.78 -9.27 5.00
C ALA A 146 -14.97 -8.71 5.76
N GLN A 147 -15.30 -9.27 6.93
CA GLN A 147 -16.39 -8.78 7.77
C GLN A 147 -16.17 -7.36 8.33
N GLN A 148 -14.92 -6.89 8.35
CA GLN A 148 -14.54 -5.58 8.88
C GLN A 148 -14.19 -4.58 7.78
N ALA A 149 -14.20 -5.02 6.53
CA ALA A 149 -13.88 -4.21 5.37
C ALA A 149 -15.11 -3.47 4.84
N THR A 150 -14.93 -2.24 4.40
CA THR A 150 -15.93 -1.50 3.61
C THR A 150 -15.87 -1.87 2.12
N SER A 151 -14.68 -2.25 1.64
CA SER A 151 -14.44 -2.73 0.28
C SER A 151 -13.31 -3.76 0.30
N VAL A 152 -13.39 -4.74 -0.60
CA VAL A 152 -12.37 -5.80 -0.70
C VAL A 152 -11.91 -5.98 -2.14
N GLY A 153 -10.62 -6.19 -2.32
CA GLY A 153 -10.00 -6.66 -3.53
C GLY A 153 -9.72 -8.16 -3.40
N LEU A 154 -10.35 -8.97 -4.21
CA LEU A 154 -10.14 -10.42 -4.23
C LEU A 154 -9.22 -10.81 -5.38
N GLY A 155 -8.33 -11.77 -5.14
CA GLY A 155 -7.43 -12.25 -6.17
C GLY A 155 -6.40 -13.24 -5.64
N SER A 156 -5.43 -13.54 -6.50
CA SER A 156 -4.21 -14.22 -6.12
C SER A 156 -3.01 -13.46 -6.66
N THR A 157 -1.90 -13.49 -5.94
CA THR A 157 -0.63 -12.93 -6.36
C THR A 157 0.36 -14.04 -6.66
N GLY A 158 1.26 -13.81 -7.59
CA GLY A 158 2.26 -14.78 -8.00
C GLY A 158 1.86 -15.56 -9.24
N GLY A 159 2.82 -15.78 -10.11
CA GLY A 159 2.65 -16.56 -11.32
C GLY A 159 2.19 -15.80 -12.56
N GLY A 160 1.82 -14.53 -12.44
CA GLY A 160 1.32 -13.76 -13.58
C GLY A 160 0.00 -14.29 -14.14
N VAL A 161 -0.65 -13.53 -15.00
CA VAL A 161 -1.73 -14.02 -15.85
C VAL A 161 -1.06 -14.52 -17.12
N GLU A 162 -1.11 -15.82 -17.39
CA GLU A 162 -0.80 -16.34 -18.72
C GLU A 162 -1.89 -15.86 -19.68
N VAL A 163 -1.56 -14.91 -20.49
CA VAL A 163 -2.41 -14.49 -21.61
C VAL A 163 -1.83 -15.16 -22.85
N ASP A 164 -2.56 -16.17 -23.36
CA ASP A 164 -2.30 -16.85 -24.63
C ASP A 164 -0.88 -17.44 -24.80
N GLY A 165 -0.26 -17.95 -23.74
CA GLY A 165 0.99 -18.70 -23.81
C GLY A 165 2.24 -17.87 -24.14
N GLU A 166 2.17 -16.55 -24.05
CA GLU A 166 3.32 -15.67 -24.10
C GLU A 166 3.75 -15.25 -22.68
N HIS A 167 5.00 -15.56 -22.32
CA HIS A 167 5.66 -15.17 -21.08
C HIS A 167 6.29 -13.78 -21.16
#